data_8389c7c34c0d455d8b85af7f107eb59c
#
_entry.id   8389c7c34c0d455d8b85af7f107eb59c
#
_cell.length_a   1.000
_cell.length_b   1.000
_cell.length_c   1.000
_cell.angle_alpha   90.00
_cell.angle_beta   90.00
_cell.angle_gamma   90.00
#
_symmetry.space_group_name_H-M   'P 1'
#
loop_
_entity.id
_entity.type
_entity.pdbx_description
1 polymer ?
#
loop_
_entity_poly.entity_id
_entity_poly.type
_entity_poly.pdbx_seq_one_letter_code
_entity_poly.pdbx_strand_id
1 'polypeptide(L)'
;MRGAGTSSDHVTVNAMAEDLQRFVDAQARVIDRVRAELKAGAKQSHWMWFVFPQIKGLGHSETARRYAIASLAEATAYLAHPVLGPRLRECTRLVLATTGKPITDIFAYPDDLKFRSSMTLFAHATNEPVFRQAFEKFYGDVEDLETVTRL
;
A
#
# COMPACT_ATOMS: atom_id res chain seq x y z
N MET A 1 27.72 12.57 -24.12
CA MET A 1 26.81 13.51 -23.46
C MET A 1 25.55 12.84 -23.00
N ARG A 2 24.97 12.03 -23.81
CA ARG A 2 23.75 11.32 -23.47
C ARG A 2 23.92 10.36 -22.30
N GLY A 3 25.10 9.80 -22.14
CA GLY A 3 25.37 8.84 -21.08
C GLY A 3 25.11 9.37 -19.68
N ALA A 4 25.32 10.65 -19.44
CA ALA A 4 25.13 11.25 -18.13
C ALA A 4 23.65 11.22 -17.69
N GLY A 5 22.72 11.64 -18.57
CA GLY A 5 21.29 11.61 -18.27
C GLY A 5 20.76 10.19 -18.09
N THR A 6 21.14 9.29 -19.01
CA THR A 6 20.75 7.88 -18.94
C THR A 6 21.28 7.22 -17.67
N SER A 7 22.52 7.52 -17.30
CA SER A 7 23.15 6.96 -16.10
C SER A 7 22.44 7.41 -14.81
N SER A 8 22.03 8.69 -14.75
CA SER A 8 21.31 9.24 -13.62
C SER A 8 19.94 8.57 -13.43
N ASP A 9 19.19 8.41 -14.52
CA ASP A 9 17.89 7.75 -14.48
C ASP A 9 18.01 6.29 -14.07
N HIS A 10 19.02 5.59 -14.55
CA HIS A 10 19.29 4.22 -14.21
C HIS A 10 19.60 4.05 -12.72
N VAL A 11 20.40 4.94 -12.14
CA VAL A 11 20.75 4.92 -10.71
C VAL A 11 19.47 5.14 -9.86
N THR A 12 18.59 6.05 -10.25
CA THR A 12 17.33 6.31 -9.54
C THR A 12 16.42 5.07 -9.55
N VAL A 13 16.27 4.42 -10.69
CA VAL A 13 15.47 3.20 -10.82
C VAL A 13 16.05 2.08 -9.95
N ASN A 14 17.36 1.90 -9.94
CA ASN A 14 18.01 0.88 -9.11
C ASN A 14 17.82 1.17 -7.61
N ALA A 15 17.92 2.43 -7.19
CA ALA A 15 17.71 2.82 -5.80
C ALA A 15 16.27 2.53 -5.36
N MET A 16 15.27 2.82 -6.21
CA MET A 16 13.87 2.50 -5.93
C MET A 16 13.65 0.99 -5.82
N ALA A 17 14.26 0.19 -6.70
CA ALA A 17 14.15 -1.26 -6.66
C ALA A 17 14.74 -1.83 -5.37
N GLU A 18 15.89 -1.31 -4.92
CA GLU A 18 16.53 -1.71 -3.67
C GLU A 18 15.66 -1.35 -2.46
N ASP A 19 15.08 -0.14 -2.45
CA ASP A 19 14.18 0.30 -1.39
C ASP A 19 12.93 -0.57 -1.30
N LEU A 20 12.40 -1.00 -2.43
CA LEU A 20 11.22 -1.86 -2.46
C LEU A 20 11.49 -3.27 -1.95
N GLN A 21 12.76 -3.70 -1.92
CA GLN A 21 13.12 -5.01 -1.41
C GLN A 21 12.73 -5.17 0.07
N ARG A 22 12.73 -4.10 0.85
CA ARG A 22 12.27 -4.16 2.25
C ARG A 22 10.84 -4.67 2.39
N PHE A 23 9.98 -4.30 1.46
CA PHE A 23 8.59 -4.79 1.43
C PHE A 23 8.52 -6.26 1.03
N VAL A 24 9.27 -6.66 0.02
CA VAL A 24 9.33 -8.06 -0.42
C VAL A 24 9.77 -8.96 0.72
N ASP A 25 10.83 -8.59 1.42
CA ASP A 25 11.40 -9.36 2.53
C ASP A 25 10.42 -9.45 3.70
N ALA A 26 9.79 -8.33 4.07
CA ALA A 26 8.83 -8.31 5.16
C ALA A 26 7.59 -9.16 4.85
N GLN A 27 7.07 -9.06 3.62
CA GLN A 27 5.90 -9.80 3.19
C GLN A 27 6.16 -11.30 3.05
N ALA A 28 7.35 -11.69 2.62
CA ALA A 28 7.68 -13.09 2.37
C ALA A 28 7.41 -13.98 3.59
N ARG A 29 7.62 -13.45 4.79
CA ARG A 29 7.44 -14.19 6.05
C ARG A 29 5.99 -14.37 6.47
N VAL A 30 5.08 -13.51 5.98
CA VAL A 30 3.73 -13.42 6.53
C VAL A 30 2.63 -13.47 5.47
N ILE A 31 2.96 -13.49 4.19
CA ILE A 31 1.95 -13.30 3.13
C ILE A 31 0.84 -14.37 3.17
N ASP A 32 1.15 -15.60 3.50
CA ASP A 32 0.12 -16.66 3.59
C ASP A 32 -0.82 -16.39 4.76
N ARG A 33 -0.30 -15.91 5.88
CA ARG A 33 -1.12 -15.50 7.03
C ARG A 33 -1.98 -14.30 6.68
N VAL A 34 -1.42 -13.33 5.99
CA VAL A 34 -2.17 -12.13 5.52
C VAL A 34 -3.36 -12.58 4.68
N ARG A 35 -3.14 -13.43 3.70
CA ARG A 35 -4.21 -13.96 2.85
C ARG A 35 -5.29 -14.66 3.66
N ALA A 36 -4.91 -15.48 4.62
CA ALA A 36 -5.85 -16.21 5.45
C ALA A 36 -6.70 -15.26 6.31
N GLU A 37 -6.07 -14.25 6.93
CA GLU A 37 -6.77 -13.26 7.75
C GLU A 37 -7.72 -12.41 6.91
N LEU A 38 -7.31 -11.99 5.73
CA LEU A 38 -8.16 -11.20 4.84
C LEU A 38 -9.33 -12.00 4.27
N LYS A 39 -9.12 -13.28 3.95
CA LYS A 39 -10.21 -14.19 3.55
C LYS A 39 -11.21 -14.38 4.67
N ALA A 40 -10.75 -14.44 5.90
CA ALA A 40 -11.62 -14.55 7.08
C ALA A 40 -12.32 -13.23 7.40
N GLY A 41 -11.93 -12.13 6.77
CA GLY A 41 -12.51 -10.81 7.02
C GLY A 41 -12.14 -10.22 8.37
N ALA A 42 -10.98 -10.61 8.94
CA ALA A 42 -10.54 -10.13 10.25
C ALA A 42 -9.02 -10.22 10.36
N LYS A 43 -8.35 -9.08 10.40
CA LYS A 43 -6.92 -8.99 10.62
C LYS A 43 -6.60 -9.34 12.08
N GLN A 44 -5.64 -10.23 12.29
CA GLN A 44 -5.25 -10.71 13.61
C GLN A 44 -3.81 -10.34 13.99
N SER A 45 -2.89 -10.27 13.04
CA SER A 45 -1.47 -10.07 13.31
C SER A 45 -0.94 -8.76 12.73
N HIS A 46 0.34 -8.46 12.97
CA HIS A 46 0.93 -7.14 12.78
C HIS A 46 1.68 -7.05 11.44
N TRP A 47 1.00 -6.62 10.39
CA TRP A 47 1.59 -6.54 9.05
C TRP A 47 1.12 -5.33 8.23
N MET A 48 0.35 -4.44 8.81
CA MET A 48 -0.31 -3.34 8.07
C MET A 48 0.70 -2.44 7.35
N TRP A 49 1.80 -2.09 8.01
CA TRP A 49 2.78 -1.13 7.48
C TRP A 49 3.36 -1.51 6.12
N PHE A 50 3.56 -2.80 5.88
CA PHE A 50 4.25 -3.26 4.66
C PHE A 50 3.35 -4.04 3.70
N VAL A 51 2.10 -4.29 4.03
CA VAL A 51 1.12 -4.89 3.11
C VAL A 51 0.26 -3.81 2.45
N PHE A 52 -0.15 -2.81 3.23
CA PHE A 52 -0.89 -1.64 2.75
C PHE A 52 -0.12 -0.36 3.13
N PRO A 53 1.01 -0.09 2.45
CA PRO A 53 1.87 1.02 2.87
C PRO A 53 1.24 2.37 2.60
N GLN A 54 1.64 3.36 3.40
CA GLN A 54 1.16 4.73 3.35
C GLN A 54 2.25 5.67 2.83
N ILE A 55 1.83 6.86 2.39
CA ILE A 55 2.77 7.93 2.03
C ILE A 55 3.54 8.39 3.28
N LYS A 56 4.78 8.80 3.07
CA LYS A 56 5.64 9.35 4.11
C LYS A 56 4.98 10.52 4.84
N GLY A 57 5.16 10.58 6.13
CA GLY A 57 4.72 11.68 6.97
C GLY A 57 3.44 11.44 7.77
N LEU A 58 2.72 10.36 7.51
CA LEU A 58 1.49 10.05 8.24
C LEU A 58 1.75 9.34 9.56
N GLY A 59 2.67 8.38 9.56
CA GLY A 59 3.03 7.63 10.75
C GLY A 59 4.33 8.15 11.35
N HIS A 60 4.48 8.02 12.68
CA HIS A 60 5.62 8.56 13.41
C HIS A 60 6.47 7.50 14.11
N SER A 61 5.99 6.26 14.21
CA SER A 61 6.79 5.17 14.78
C SER A 61 7.96 4.81 13.86
N GLU A 62 8.95 4.15 14.41
CA GLU A 62 10.09 3.66 13.63
C GLU A 62 9.64 2.73 12.51
N THR A 63 8.73 1.81 12.80
CA THR A 63 8.18 0.88 11.80
C THR A 63 7.42 1.61 10.71
N ALA A 64 6.60 2.60 11.06
CA ALA A 64 5.87 3.41 10.09
C ALA A 64 6.82 4.16 9.15
N ARG A 65 7.91 4.72 9.70
CA ARG A 65 8.92 5.42 8.89
C ARG A 65 9.68 4.47 7.98
N ARG A 66 10.00 3.29 8.47
CA ARG A 66 10.76 2.29 7.72
C ARG A 66 10.02 1.85 6.45
N TYR A 67 8.71 1.70 6.53
CA TYR A 67 7.87 1.21 5.43
C TYR A 67 7.05 2.30 4.75
N ALA A 68 7.34 3.56 5.01
CA ALA A 68 6.67 4.65 4.33
C ALA A 68 7.07 4.73 2.86
N ILE A 69 6.11 5.02 2.00
CA ILE A 69 6.34 5.28 0.58
C ILE A 69 6.78 6.73 0.43
N ALA A 70 7.95 6.95 -0.16
CA ALA A 70 8.58 8.26 -0.19
C ALA A 70 7.87 9.27 -1.10
N SER A 71 7.22 8.79 -2.17
CA SER A 71 6.66 9.66 -3.20
C SER A 71 5.64 8.91 -4.07
N LEU A 72 4.88 9.66 -4.87
CA LEU A 72 4.00 9.06 -5.87
C LEU A 72 4.77 8.20 -6.87
N ALA A 73 5.99 8.60 -7.23
CA ALA A 73 6.86 7.82 -8.11
C ALA A 73 7.20 6.45 -7.51
N GLU A 74 7.49 6.39 -6.21
CA GLU A 74 7.74 5.11 -5.54
C GLU A 74 6.47 4.26 -5.47
N ALA A 75 5.30 4.86 -5.26
CA ALA A 75 4.03 4.14 -5.31
C ALA A 75 3.79 3.52 -6.69
N THR A 76 4.08 4.25 -7.75
CA THR A 76 3.98 3.75 -9.11
C THR A 76 4.96 2.58 -9.34
N ALA A 77 6.19 2.69 -8.85
CA ALA A 77 7.18 1.63 -8.93
C ALA A 77 6.74 0.38 -8.13
N TYR A 78 6.11 0.58 -6.98
CA TYR A 78 5.55 -0.50 -6.16
C TYR A 78 4.51 -1.29 -6.95
N LEU A 79 3.59 -0.61 -7.62
CA LEU A 79 2.55 -1.25 -8.45
C LEU A 79 3.14 -1.98 -9.65
N ALA A 80 4.24 -1.49 -10.20
CA ALA A 80 4.93 -2.12 -11.34
C ALA A 80 5.83 -3.27 -10.91
N HIS A 81 6.12 -3.42 -9.63
CA HIS A 81 6.99 -4.47 -9.12
C HIS A 81 6.32 -5.84 -9.31
N PRO A 82 7.04 -6.86 -9.84
CA PRO A 82 6.43 -8.14 -10.21
C PRO A 82 5.90 -8.97 -9.04
N VAL A 83 6.32 -8.67 -7.82
CA VAL A 83 5.83 -9.34 -6.61
C VAL A 83 4.84 -8.44 -5.86
N LEU A 84 5.23 -7.19 -5.60
CA LEU A 84 4.47 -6.28 -4.75
C LEU A 84 3.15 -5.82 -5.38
N GLY A 85 3.18 -5.51 -6.67
CA GLY A 85 1.98 -5.07 -7.38
C GLY A 85 0.87 -6.10 -7.34
N PRO A 86 1.11 -7.34 -7.79
CA PRO A 86 0.11 -8.40 -7.72
C PRO A 86 -0.38 -8.70 -6.31
N ARG A 87 0.51 -8.69 -5.31
CA ARG A 87 0.12 -8.94 -3.91
C ARG A 87 -0.80 -7.83 -3.38
N LEU A 88 -0.49 -6.58 -3.66
CA LEU A 88 -1.33 -5.46 -3.24
C LEU A 88 -2.71 -5.54 -3.85
N ARG A 89 -2.79 -5.83 -5.15
CA ARG A 89 -4.07 -5.99 -5.85
C ARG A 89 -4.87 -7.16 -5.29
N GLU A 90 -4.22 -8.28 -5.08
CA GLU A 90 -4.86 -9.47 -4.50
C GLU A 90 -5.41 -9.17 -3.10
N CYS A 91 -4.59 -8.60 -2.23
CA CYS A 91 -4.99 -8.29 -0.86
C CYS A 91 -6.14 -7.26 -0.82
N THR A 92 -6.09 -6.26 -1.69
CA THR A 92 -7.17 -5.28 -1.81
C THR A 92 -8.47 -5.96 -2.25
N ARG A 93 -8.40 -6.86 -3.22
CA ARG A 93 -9.58 -7.62 -3.67
C ARG A 93 -10.15 -8.52 -2.57
N LEU A 94 -9.30 -9.11 -1.75
CA LEU A 94 -9.76 -9.91 -0.61
C LEU A 94 -10.55 -9.05 0.39
N VAL A 95 -10.08 -7.83 0.67
CA VAL A 95 -10.81 -6.89 1.53
C VAL A 95 -12.16 -6.54 0.89
N LEU A 96 -12.16 -6.22 -0.39
CA LEU A 96 -13.38 -5.86 -1.12
C LEU A 96 -14.40 -7.00 -1.20
N ALA A 97 -13.93 -8.25 -1.16
CA ALA A 97 -14.80 -9.42 -1.21
C ALA A 97 -15.55 -9.66 0.10
N THR A 98 -15.13 -9.06 1.20
CA THR A 98 -15.82 -9.18 2.48
C THR A 98 -17.13 -8.41 2.44
N THR A 99 -18.24 -9.08 2.77
CA THR A 99 -19.57 -8.49 2.77
C THR A 99 -20.18 -8.51 4.17
N GLY A 100 -21.10 -7.57 4.42
CA GLY A 100 -21.85 -7.53 5.67
C GLY A 100 -21.07 -7.07 6.89
N LYS A 101 -19.87 -6.52 6.70
CA LYS A 101 -19.02 -6.01 7.79
C LYS A 101 -18.57 -4.59 7.50
N PRO A 102 -18.57 -3.71 8.51
CA PRO A 102 -17.88 -2.42 8.38
C PRO A 102 -16.36 -2.66 8.34
N ILE A 103 -15.63 -1.68 7.83
CA ILE A 103 -14.17 -1.80 7.72
C ILE A 103 -13.50 -2.00 9.09
N THR A 104 -14.09 -1.46 10.15
CA THR A 104 -13.56 -1.59 11.51
C THR A 104 -13.63 -3.01 12.06
N ASP A 105 -14.43 -3.88 11.47
CA ASP A 105 -14.46 -5.31 11.81
C ASP A 105 -13.38 -6.10 11.09
N ILE A 106 -12.91 -5.58 9.94
CA ILE A 106 -11.78 -6.17 9.20
C ILE A 106 -10.46 -5.66 9.76
N PHE A 107 -10.37 -4.36 9.96
CA PHE A 107 -9.20 -3.65 10.48
C PHE A 107 -9.59 -2.83 11.69
N ALA A 108 -9.21 -3.29 12.88
CA ALA A 108 -9.45 -2.52 14.10
C ALA A 108 -8.70 -1.18 14.04
N TYR A 109 -9.29 -0.15 14.64
CA TYR A 109 -8.66 1.17 14.73
C TYR A 109 -7.25 1.06 15.34
N PRO A 110 -6.21 1.70 14.78
CA PRO A 110 -6.26 2.68 13.66
C PRO A 110 -5.97 2.07 12.29
N ASP A 111 -5.95 0.75 12.13
CA ASP A 111 -5.62 0.11 10.85
C ASP A 111 -6.67 0.41 9.77
N ASP A 112 -7.92 0.64 10.14
CA ASP A 112 -8.96 1.08 9.22
C ASP A 112 -8.59 2.41 8.54
N LEU A 113 -8.01 3.33 9.29
CA LEU A 113 -7.55 4.62 8.74
C LEU A 113 -6.31 4.44 7.86
N LYS A 114 -5.42 3.54 8.23
CA LYS A 114 -4.22 3.23 7.43
C LYS A 114 -4.60 2.61 6.09
N PHE A 115 -5.60 1.74 6.07
CA PHE A 115 -6.09 1.17 4.82
C PHE A 115 -6.63 2.24 3.88
N ARG A 116 -7.42 3.18 4.40
CA ARG A 116 -7.92 4.32 3.62
C ARG A 116 -6.78 5.16 3.06
N SER A 117 -5.77 5.45 3.87
CA SER A 117 -4.59 6.20 3.43
C SER A 117 -3.84 5.46 2.32
N SER A 118 -3.65 4.16 2.46
CA SER A 118 -3.00 3.33 1.45
C SER A 118 -3.79 3.31 0.14
N MET A 119 -5.09 3.11 0.22
CA MET A 119 -5.95 3.10 -0.98
C MET A 119 -5.93 4.47 -1.68
N THR A 120 -5.89 5.56 -0.93
CA THR A 120 -5.76 6.91 -1.48
C THR A 120 -4.45 7.06 -2.25
N LEU A 121 -3.33 6.64 -1.66
CA LEU A 121 -2.02 6.70 -2.31
C LEU A 121 -2.03 5.97 -3.66
N PHE A 122 -2.45 4.73 -3.66
CA PHE A 122 -2.41 3.92 -4.88
C PHE A 122 -3.48 4.31 -5.90
N ALA A 123 -4.62 4.83 -5.46
CA ALA A 123 -5.62 5.39 -6.37
C ALA A 123 -5.08 6.60 -7.14
N HIS A 124 -4.17 7.37 -6.55
CA HIS A 124 -3.50 8.48 -7.24
C HIS A 124 -2.31 8.03 -8.09
N ALA A 125 -1.78 6.84 -7.83
CA ALA A 125 -0.65 6.30 -8.60
C ALA A 125 -1.07 5.57 -9.86
N THR A 126 -2.33 5.17 -9.98
CA THR A 126 -2.85 4.42 -11.13
C THR A 126 -4.32 4.74 -11.37
N ASN A 127 -4.79 4.46 -12.58
CA ASN A 127 -6.21 4.55 -12.93
C ASN A 127 -6.98 3.25 -12.70
N GLU A 128 -6.35 2.23 -12.13
CA GLU A 128 -7.02 0.96 -11.83
C GLU A 128 -8.17 1.19 -10.84
N PRO A 129 -9.39 0.70 -11.12
CA PRO A 129 -10.54 0.99 -10.28
C PRO A 129 -10.52 0.32 -8.91
N VAL A 130 -9.72 -0.72 -8.73
CA VAL A 130 -9.73 -1.53 -7.49
C VAL A 130 -9.50 -0.70 -6.22
N PHE A 131 -8.62 0.30 -6.27
CA PHE A 131 -8.29 1.11 -5.09
C PHE A 131 -9.42 2.10 -4.75
N ARG A 132 -10.05 2.68 -5.77
CA ARG A 132 -11.20 3.58 -5.56
C ARG A 132 -12.44 2.84 -5.09
N GLN A 133 -12.59 1.59 -5.46
CA GLN A 133 -13.70 0.75 -5.00
C GLN A 133 -13.70 0.60 -3.47
N ALA A 134 -12.54 0.71 -2.83
CA ALA A 134 -12.45 0.69 -1.37
C ALA A 134 -13.15 1.90 -0.74
N PHE A 135 -13.03 3.08 -1.35
CA PHE A 135 -13.72 4.28 -0.85
C PHE A 135 -15.23 4.13 -0.97
N GLU A 136 -15.69 3.63 -2.12
CA GLU A 136 -17.12 3.45 -2.38
C GLU A 136 -17.72 2.45 -1.39
N LYS A 137 -17.03 1.38 -1.13
CA LYS A 137 -17.56 0.31 -0.28
C LYS A 137 -17.52 0.65 1.20
N PHE A 138 -16.43 1.25 1.69
CA PHE A 138 -16.16 1.34 3.13
C PHE A 138 -16.08 2.74 3.71
N TYR A 139 -15.98 3.78 2.87
CA TYR A 139 -15.64 5.13 3.34
C TYR A 139 -16.55 6.22 2.77
N GLY A 140 -17.75 5.86 2.29
CA GLY A 140 -18.67 6.85 1.73
C GLY A 140 -18.11 7.60 0.52
N ASP A 141 -17.26 6.93 -0.25
CA ASP A 141 -16.58 7.48 -1.43
C ASP A 141 -15.62 8.65 -1.09
N VAL A 142 -15.09 8.66 0.13
CA VAL A 142 -14.20 9.74 0.60
C VAL A 142 -12.78 9.20 0.78
N GLU A 143 -11.82 9.80 0.06
CA GLU A 143 -10.40 9.49 0.20
C GLU A 143 -9.79 10.17 1.41
N ASP A 144 -8.55 9.79 1.78
CA ASP A 144 -7.84 10.39 2.89
C ASP A 144 -7.20 11.72 2.48
N LEU A 145 -7.70 12.82 3.02
CA LEU A 145 -7.22 14.16 2.69
C LEU A 145 -5.74 14.38 3.10
N GLU A 146 -5.33 13.83 4.23
CA GLU A 146 -3.93 13.95 4.69
C GLU A 146 -2.95 13.30 3.71
N THR A 147 -3.34 12.22 3.07
CA THR A 147 -2.53 11.60 2.02
C THR A 147 -2.45 12.50 0.80
N VAL A 148 -3.58 13.03 0.34
CA VAL A 148 -3.65 13.88 -0.85
C VAL A 148 -2.75 15.11 -0.72
N THR A 149 -2.72 15.73 0.45
CA THR A 149 -1.88 16.91 0.68
C THR A 149 -0.38 16.62 0.60
N ARG A 150 0.03 15.37 0.65
CA ARG A 150 1.43 14.94 0.58
C ARG A 150 1.85 14.46 -0.80
N LEU A 151 0.96 14.42 -1.75
CA LEU A 151 1.23 14.01 -3.13
C LEU A 151 1.51 15.25 -4.03
#